data_d62bc0e3240a92f5fd64a6fe85c10b6a
#
_entry.id   d62bc0e3240a92f5fd64a6fe85c10b6a
#
_cell.length_a   1.000
_cell.length_b   1.000
_cell.length_c   1.000
_cell.angle_alpha   90.00
_cell.angle_beta   90.00
_cell.angle_gamma   90.00
#
_symmetry.space_group_name_H-M   'P 1'
#
loop_
_entity.id
_entity.type
_entity.pdbx_description
1 polymer ?
#
loop_
_entity_poly.entity_id
_entity_poly.type
_entity_poly.pdbx_seq_one_letter_code
_entity_poly.pdbx_strand_id
1 'polypeptide(L)'
;MSRILPDNQRPGLAVERFFTRAGVDPFDTVEWERRDAVISGADGQVFFEQRGVEFPRAWSQTATNVVVQKYFRGTLGTPQREDSVRTMVGRVADTIYGWGKADGYFKSDADAWAFRDELVHLLLHQKMAFNSPVWFNVGVEPNPQCSACFINSVDDSMSSILGLAKTEGMLFKYGSGTGSNLSSLRSSRENLNGGGTASGPVSFMRGFDAFAG
;
A
#
# COMPACT_ATOMS: atom_id res chain seq x y z
N MET A 1 22.90 -28.66 5.24
CA MET A 1 23.86 -27.59 4.88
C MET A 1 23.56 -27.15 3.46
N SER A 2 22.94 -26.00 3.28
CA SER A 2 22.72 -25.39 1.97
C SER A 2 24.08 -24.94 1.42
N ARG A 3 24.49 -25.45 0.24
CA ARG A 3 25.67 -24.96 -0.45
C ARG A 3 25.43 -23.52 -0.87
N ILE A 4 26.18 -22.58 -0.29
CA ILE A 4 26.22 -21.20 -0.78
C ILE A 4 26.92 -21.23 -2.16
N LEU A 5 26.14 -21.05 -3.22
CA LEU A 5 26.69 -20.91 -4.56
C LEU A 5 27.44 -19.58 -4.70
N PRO A 6 28.53 -19.52 -5.49
CA PRO A 6 29.15 -18.25 -5.87
C PRO A 6 28.13 -17.30 -6.52
N ASP A 7 28.29 -15.99 -6.39
CA ASP A 7 27.34 -14.99 -6.87
C ASP A 7 26.97 -15.14 -8.35
N ASN A 8 27.94 -15.53 -9.19
CA ASN A 8 27.72 -15.75 -10.64
C ASN A 8 26.94 -17.05 -10.97
N GLN A 9 26.66 -17.90 -9.98
CA GLN A 9 25.93 -19.17 -10.15
C GLN A 9 24.59 -19.19 -9.39
N ARG A 10 24.25 -18.13 -8.67
CA ARG A 10 22.96 -18.05 -7.98
C ARG A 10 21.84 -17.79 -8.98
N PRO A 11 20.77 -18.58 -8.97
CA PRO A 11 19.55 -18.17 -9.64
C PRO A 11 19.04 -16.89 -8.96
N GLY A 12 18.62 -15.91 -9.73
CA GLY A 12 18.09 -14.66 -9.15
C GLY A 12 18.05 -13.55 -10.20
N LEU A 13 17.46 -12.43 -9.80
CA LEU A 13 17.32 -11.25 -10.63
C LEU A 13 18.67 -10.53 -10.76
N ALA A 14 19.10 -10.30 -11.98
CA ALA A 14 20.13 -9.33 -12.31
C ALA A 14 19.43 -7.97 -12.52
N VAL A 15 19.90 -6.93 -11.84
CA VAL A 15 19.33 -5.58 -11.93
C VAL A 15 20.38 -4.62 -12.45
N GLU A 16 20.18 -4.16 -13.68
CA GLU A 16 21.01 -3.11 -14.26
C GLU A 16 20.56 -1.73 -13.76
N ARG A 17 21.54 -0.87 -13.45
CA ARG A 17 21.26 0.52 -13.09
C ARG A 17 20.91 1.32 -14.35
N PHE A 18 19.77 2.00 -14.34
CA PHE A 18 19.32 2.86 -15.42
C PHE A 18 19.33 4.33 -15.02
N PHE A 19 18.77 4.66 -13.87
CA PHE A 19 18.68 6.02 -13.36
C PHE A 19 19.75 6.36 -12.34
N THR A 20 20.34 5.35 -11.69
CA THR A 20 21.24 5.53 -10.55
C THR A 20 22.65 5.13 -10.85
N ARG A 21 23.59 5.51 -9.98
CA ARG A 21 25.00 5.14 -10.07
C ARG A 21 25.43 4.47 -8.76
N ALA A 22 26.27 3.46 -8.84
CA ALA A 22 26.83 2.80 -7.68
C ALA A 22 27.59 3.82 -6.80
N GLY A 23 27.38 3.76 -5.49
CA GLY A 23 28.03 4.66 -4.53
C GLY A 23 27.45 6.07 -4.42
N VAL A 24 26.34 6.36 -5.15
CA VAL A 24 25.60 7.61 -5.02
C VAL A 24 24.24 7.32 -4.43
N ASP A 25 23.91 7.90 -3.26
CA ASP A 25 22.58 7.77 -2.67
C ASP A 25 21.56 8.54 -3.53
N PRO A 26 20.49 7.90 -4.03
CA PRO A 26 19.46 8.58 -4.80
C PRO A 26 18.82 9.77 -4.07
N PHE A 27 18.77 9.75 -2.75
CA PHE A 27 18.27 10.88 -1.97
C PHE A 27 19.15 12.13 -2.06
N ASP A 28 20.42 12.00 -2.41
CA ASP A 28 21.35 13.13 -2.55
C ASP A 28 21.29 13.74 -3.97
N THR A 29 20.49 13.17 -4.86
CA THR A 29 20.33 13.65 -6.24
C THR A 29 19.24 14.70 -6.43
N VAL A 30 18.51 15.06 -5.38
CA VAL A 30 17.42 16.04 -5.40
C VAL A 30 17.67 17.16 -4.40
N GLU A 31 17.15 18.35 -4.72
CA GLU A 31 17.11 19.46 -3.77
C GLU A 31 15.96 19.27 -2.78
N TRP A 32 16.28 19.40 -1.49
CA TRP A 32 15.31 19.28 -0.39
C TRP A 32 14.94 20.67 0.14
N GLU A 33 13.70 20.81 0.56
CA GLU A 33 13.23 21.98 1.29
C GLU A 33 12.24 21.61 2.40
N ARG A 34 12.08 22.47 3.39
CA ARG A 34 11.08 22.32 4.43
C ARG A 34 9.83 23.12 4.09
N ARG A 35 8.67 22.51 4.29
CA ARG A 35 7.35 23.05 3.99
C ARG A 35 6.40 22.85 5.16
N ASP A 36 5.33 23.62 5.18
CA ASP A 36 4.20 23.40 6.08
C ASP A 36 3.06 22.74 5.30
N ALA A 37 2.50 21.67 5.88
CA ALA A 37 1.29 21.02 5.41
C ALA A 37 0.13 21.47 6.29
N VAL A 38 -0.75 22.31 5.73
CA VAL A 38 -1.92 22.84 6.43
C VAL A 38 -3.16 22.60 5.57
N ILE A 39 -4.20 22.03 6.17
CA ILE A 39 -5.48 21.79 5.50
C ILE A 39 -6.56 22.48 6.32
N SER A 40 -7.22 23.45 5.67
CA SER A 40 -8.29 24.24 6.27
C SER A 40 -9.60 24.04 5.51
N GLY A 41 -10.71 24.18 6.22
CA GLY A 41 -12.04 24.27 5.62
C GLY A 41 -12.32 25.61 4.96
N ALA A 42 -13.47 25.73 4.31
CA ALA A 42 -13.92 26.96 3.67
C ALA A 42 -14.15 28.10 4.68
N ASP A 43 -14.37 27.77 5.94
CA ASP A 43 -14.52 28.69 7.08
C ASP A 43 -13.19 29.11 7.71
N GLY A 44 -12.05 28.63 7.18
CA GLY A 44 -10.71 28.90 7.69
C GLY A 44 -10.33 28.05 8.91
N GLN A 45 -11.20 27.15 9.39
CA GLN A 45 -10.83 26.21 10.46
C GLN A 45 -9.77 25.24 9.96
N VAL A 46 -8.67 25.10 10.72
CA VAL A 46 -7.59 24.16 10.42
C VAL A 46 -8.00 22.77 10.91
N PHE A 47 -8.09 21.79 10.00
CA PHE A 47 -8.38 20.40 10.31
C PHE A 47 -7.13 19.52 10.48
N PHE A 48 -6.03 19.92 9.82
CA PHE A 48 -4.78 19.20 9.89
C PHE A 48 -3.61 20.18 9.70
N GLU A 49 -2.58 20.01 10.52
CA GLU A 49 -1.35 20.78 10.42
C GLU A 49 -0.13 19.94 10.83
N GLN A 50 0.89 19.97 10.01
CA GLN A 50 2.24 19.51 10.35
C GLN A 50 3.26 20.43 9.69
N ARG A 51 4.08 21.10 10.49
CA ARG A 51 5.02 22.11 10.00
C ARG A 51 6.43 21.56 9.82
N GLY A 52 7.21 22.21 8.97
CA GLY A 52 8.63 21.94 8.79
C GLY A 52 8.92 20.57 8.19
N VAL A 53 7.99 19.98 7.44
CA VAL A 53 8.17 18.68 6.78
C VAL A 53 9.13 18.78 5.60
N GLU A 54 10.01 17.78 5.44
CA GLU A 54 11.04 17.76 4.41
C GLU A 54 10.54 17.10 3.13
N PHE A 55 10.61 17.82 2.02
CA PHE A 55 10.15 17.38 0.70
C PHE A 55 11.17 17.69 -0.39
N PRO A 56 11.22 16.88 -1.48
CA PRO A 56 11.92 17.31 -2.69
C PRO A 56 11.28 18.60 -3.22
N ARG A 57 12.11 19.58 -3.55
CA ARG A 57 11.65 20.91 -4.02
C ARG A 57 10.76 20.83 -5.25
N ALA A 58 10.97 19.83 -6.10
CA ALA A 58 10.18 19.60 -7.32
C ALA A 58 8.74 19.13 -7.07
N TRP A 59 8.42 18.64 -5.86
CA TRP A 59 7.05 18.19 -5.55
C TRP A 59 6.11 19.39 -5.34
N SER A 60 4.84 19.24 -5.74
CA SER A 60 3.83 20.28 -5.56
C SER A 60 3.40 20.41 -4.09
N GLN A 61 2.85 21.57 -3.71
CA GLN A 61 2.26 21.78 -2.39
C GLN A 61 1.05 20.85 -2.15
N THR A 62 0.27 20.58 -3.19
CA THR A 62 -0.84 19.62 -3.13
C THR A 62 -0.33 18.21 -2.78
N ALA A 63 0.76 17.76 -3.43
CA ALA A 63 1.39 16.47 -3.10
C ALA A 63 1.88 16.46 -1.64
N THR A 64 2.48 17.56 -1.17
CA THR A 64 2.90 17.71 0.23
C THR A 64 1.73 17.50 1.18
N ASN A 65 0.63 18.23 1.01
CA ASN A 65 -0.53 18.15 1.90
C ASN A 65 -1.14 16.75 1.93
N VAL A 66 -1.29 16.11 0.77
CA VAL A 66 -1.84 14.75 0.66
C VAL A 66 -0.92 13.73 1.33
N VAL A 67 0.38 13.78 1.05
CA VAL A 67 1.35 12.82 1.58
C VAL A 67 1.47 12.95 3.09
N VAL A 68 1.59 14.15 3.63
CA VAL A 68 1.71 14.35 5.06
C VAL A 68 0.46 13.88 5.79
N GLN A 69 -0.73 14.23 5.29
CA GLN A 69 -1.98 13.85 5.93
C GLN A 69 -2.26 12.34 5.87
N LYS A 70 -2.02 11.71 4.72
CA LYS A 70 -2.48 10.34 4.46
C LYS A 70 -1.40 9.28 4.62
N TYR A 71 -0.15 9.58 4.24
CA TYR A 71 0.87 8.56 4.04
C TYR A 71 2.00 8.59 5.08
N PHE A 72 2.29 9.70 5.71
CA PHE A 72 3.24 9.74 6.83
C PHE A 72 2.70 8.90 7.99
N ARG A 73 3.56 8.05 8.55
CA ARG A 73 3.22 7.14 9.65
C ARG A 73 3.66 7.71 11.00
N GLY A 74 3.19 7.07 12.06
CA GLY A 74 3.39 7.53 13.44
C GLY A 74 2.35 8.55 13.90
N THR A 75 2.23 8.72 15.21
CA THR A 75 1.25 9.62 15.81
C THR A 75 1.72 11.07 15.70
N LEU A 76 0.85 11.94 15.19
CA LEU A 76 1.12 13.38 15.07
C LEU A 76 1.55 13.97 16.41
N GLY A 77 2.60 14.80 16.40
CA GLY A 77 3.14 15.43 17.60
C GLY A 77 4.09 14.54 18.43
N THR A 78 4.41 13.33 17.96
CA THR A 78 5.38 12.44 18.61
C THR A 78 6.68 12.31 17.79
N PRO A 79 7.81 11.93 18.42
CA PRO A 79 9.07 11.70 17.69
C PRO A 79 8.99 10.55 16.65
N GLN A 80 7.99 9.67 16.75
CA GLN A 80 7.78 8.57 15.82
C GLN A 80 7.03 9.00 14.55
N ARG A 81 6.51 10.22 14.52
CA ARG A 81 5.83 10.74 13.34
C ARG A 81 6.84 11.03 12.24
N GLU A 82 6.62 10.46 11.05
CA GLU A 82 7.39 10.81 9.87
C GLU A 82 7.25 12.30 9.56
N ASP A 83 8.36 12.95 9.23
CA ASP A 83 8.44 14.36 8.87
C ASP A 83 9.17 14.62 7.55
N SER A 84 9.55 13.54 6.85
CA SER A 84 10.31 13.61 5.60
C SER A 84 9.85 12.56 4.59
N VAL A 85 9.78 12.95 3.32
CA VAL A 85 9.62 12.01 2.20
C VAL A 85 10.80 11.03 2.14
N ARG A 86 12.01 11.46 2.54
CA ARG A 86 13.18 10.58 2.66
C ARG A 86 12.88 9.39 3.58
N THR A 87 12.32 9.66 4.75
CA THR A 87 11.96 8.61 5.73
C THR A 87 10.85 7.70 5.18
N MET A 88 9.79 8.27 4.61
CA MET A 88 8.67 7.51 4.07
C MET A 88 9.08 6.61 2.90
N VAL A 89 9.81 7.15 1.93
CA VAL A 89 10.28 6.38 0.76
C VAL A 89 11.32 5.35 1.19
N GLY A 90 12.26 5.73 2.07
CA GLY A 90 13.27 4.84 2.63
C GLY A 90 12.64 3.66 3.36
N ARG A 91 11.66 3.89 4.23
CA ARG A 91 10.94 2.85 4.95
C ARG A 91 10.39 1.77 4.00
N VAL A 92 9.71 2.17 2.93
CA VAL A 92 9.13 1.22 1.97
C VAL A 92 10.21 0.53 1.14
N ALA A 93 11.14 1.29 0.56
CA ALA A 93 12.18 0.74 -0.32
C ALA A 93 13.12 -0.21 0.42
N ASP A 94 13.56 0.16 1.63
CA ASP A 94 14.48 -0.64 2.45
C ASP A 94 13.81 -1.92 2.96
N THR A 95 12.50 -1.87 3.27
CA THR A 95 11.75 -3.06 3.66
C THR A 95 11.63 -4.04 2.50
N ILE A 96 11.26 -3.58 1.30
CA ILE A 96 11.14 -4.45 0.11
C ILE A 96 12.52 -5.01 -0.28
N TYR A 97 13.56 -4.18 -0.25
CA TYR A 97 14.94 -4.62 -0.43
C TYR A 97 15.32 -5.71 0.56
N GLY A 98 15.00 -5.51 1.86
CA GLY A 98 15.28 -6.47 2.92
C GLY A 98 14.60 -7.82 2.69
N TRP A 99 13.34 -7.83 2.27
CA TRP A 99 12.63 -9.05 1.89
C TRP A 99 13.29 -9.76 0.72
N GLY A 100 13.59 -9.03 -0.34
CA GLY A 100 14.22 -9.59 -1.52
C GLY A 100 15.60 -10.20 -1.22
N LYS A 101 16.38 -9.60 -0.29
CA LYS A 101 17.65 -10.17 0.18
C LYS A 101 17.42 -11.43 1.02
N ALA A 102 16.52 -11.39 1.99
CA ALA A 102 16.25 -12.50 2.88
C ALA A 102 15.76 -13.74 2.12
N ASP A 103 14.93 -13.54 1.11
CA ASP A 103 14.34 -14.59 0.28
C ASP A 103 15.23 -15.00 -0.91
N GLY A 104 16.38 -14.36 -1.09
CA GLY A 104 17.35 -14.73 -2.14
C GLY A 104 16.91 -14.37 -3.56
N TYR A 105 16.10 -13.32 -3.73
CA TYR A 105 15.58 -12.93 -5.05
C TYR A 105 16.64 -12.33 -5.98
N PHE A 106 17.73 -11.80 -5.43
CA PHE A 106 18.78 -11.15 -6.21
C PHE A 106 19.95 -12.09 -6.52
N LYS A 107 20.53 -11.94 -7.72
CA LYS A 107 21.68 -12.71 -8.15
C LYS A 107 22.93 -12.40 -7.32
N SER A 108 23.09 -11.13 -6.92
CA SER A 108 24.21 -10.65 -6.11
C SER A 108 23.79 -9.51 -5.17
N ASP A 109 24.64 -9.17 -4.21
CA ASP A 109 24.45 -7.99 -3.36
C ASP A 109 24.48 -6.69 -4.18
N ALA A 110 25.24 -6.63 -5.26
CA ALA A 110 25.27 -5.49 -6.16
C ALA A 110 23.93 -5.29 -6.87
N ASP A 111 23.27 -6.39 -7.30
CA ASP A 111 21.94 -6.35 -7.89
C ASP A 111 20.88 -5.93 -6.87
N ALA A 112 20.99 -6.39 -5.63
CA ALA A 112 20.10 -5.98 -4.55
C ALA A 112 20.18 -4.47 -4.28
N TRP A 113 21.40 -3.91 -4.20
CA TRP A 113 21.61 -2.47 -4.05
C TRP A 113 21.14 -1.69 -5.29
N ALA A 114 21.37 -2.21 -6.50
CA ALA A 114 20.85 -1.60 -7.71
C ALA A 114 19.34 -1.52 -7.67
N PHE A 115 18.64 -2.59 -7.31
CA PHE A 115 17.19 -2.62 -7.15
C PHE A 115 16.71 -1.55 -6.15
N ARG A 116 17.32 -1.50 -4.96
CA ARG A 116 16.96 -0.53 -3.91
C ARG A 116 17.07 0.91 -4.41
N ASP A 117 18.20 1.24 -5.01
CA ASP A 117 18.48 2.60 -5.48
C ASP A 117 17.59 3.01 -6.65
N GLU A 118 17.37 2.11 -7.62
CA GLU A 118 16.43 2.34 -8.73
C GLU A 118 15.00 2.55 -8.21
N LEU A 119 14.55 1.74 -7.24
CA LEU A 119 13.25 1.89 -6.61
C LEU A 119 13.10 3.25 -5.91
N VAL A 120 14.10 3.65 -5.12
CA VAL A 120 14.11 4.97 -4.45
C VAL A 120 14.03 6.08 -5.49
N HIS A 121 14.83 6.01 -6.56
CA HIS A 121 14.80 7.00 -7.63
C HIS A 121 13.41 7.12 -8.27
N LEU A 122 12.79 5.99 -8.62
CA LEU A 122 11.47 5.96 -9.26
C LEU A 122 10.39 6.61 -8.37
N LEU A 123 10.41 6.31 -7.08
CA LEU A 123 9.46 6.86 -6.10
C LEU A 123 9.71 8.36 -5.85
N LEU A 124 10.98 8.74 -5.67
CA LEU A 124 11.39 10.10 -5.33
C LEU A 124 11.09 11.09 -6.46
N HIS A 125 11.29 10.64 -7.72
CA HIS A 125 11.02 11.43 -8.92
C HIS A 125 9.58 11.27 -9.44
N GLN A 126 8.68 10.65 -8.68
CA GLN A 126 7.26 10.42 -9.03
C GLN A 126 7.07 9.72 -10.38
N LYS A 127 8.04 8.90 -10.80
CA LYS A 127 7.95 8.07 -12.02
C LYS A 127 7.12 6.82 -11.79
N MET A 128 6.98 6.41 -10.54
CA MET A 128 6.20 5.28 -10.05
C MET A 128 5.60 5.64 -8.69
N ALA A 129 4.45 5.07 -8.39
CA ALA A 129 3.88 5.06 -7.04
C ALA A 129 3.29 3.69 -6.74
N PHE A 130 3.42 3.25 -5.50
CA PHE A 130 2.68 2.09 -5.00
C PHE A 130 1.23 2.49 -4.71
N ASN A 131 0.35 1.48 -4.59
CA ASN A 131 -0.97 1.65 -4.04
C ASN A 131 -0.93 2.03 -2.55
N SER A 132 -2.01 2.58 -2.03
CA SER A 132 -2.09 3.09 -0.67
C SER A 132 -1.76 2.05 0.42
N PRO A 133 -2.20 0.78 0.37
CA PRO A 133 -1.83 -0.23 1.37
C PRO A 133 -0.33 -0.44 1.54
N VAL A 134 0.46 -0.36 0.47
CA VAL A 134 1.93 -0.43 0.58
C VAL A 134 2.46 0.72 1.44
N TRP A 135 2.03 1.95 1.16
CA TRP A 135 2.43 3.13 1.93
C TRP A 135 1.96 3.08 3.38
N PHE A 136 0.79 2.48 3.65
CA PHE A 136 0.24 2.39 5.00
C PHE A 136 0.92 1.33 5.85
N ASN A 137 1.28 0.18 5.29
CA ASN A 137 1.57 -1.02 6.04
C ASN A 137 3.03 -1.47 5.95
N VAL A 138 3.72 -1.27 4.79
CA VAL A 138 5.10 -1.76 4.58
C VAL A 138 6.09 -1.00 5.47
N GLY A 139 6.85 -1.75 6.25
CA GLY A 139 7.79 -1.22 7.23
C GLY A 139 7.12 -0.65 8.49
N VAL A 140 5.80 -0.85 8.66
CA VAL A 140 5.02 -0.47 9.85
C VAL A 140 4.49 -1.71 10.54
N GLU A 141 3.81 -2.57 9.78
CA GLU A 141 3.22 -3.81 10.29
C GLU A 141 4.16 -5.00 10.08
N PRO A 142 4.24 -5.95 11.03
CA PRO A 142 5.07 -7.15 10.88
C PRO A 142 4.68 -8.03 9.68
N ASN A 143 3.38 -8.10 9.37
CA ASN A 143 2.82 -8.85 8.25
C ASN A 143 1.95 -7.89 7.42
N PRO A 144 2.56 -7.02 6.61
CA PRO A 144 1.83 -5.95 5.93
C PRO A 144 0.97 -6.49 4.81
N GLN A 145 -0.26 -6.02 4.74
CA GLN A 145 -1.13 -6.18 3.59
C GLN A 145 -0.74 -5.14 2.53
N CYS A 146 -0.41 -5.59 1.31
CA CYS A 146 0.15 -4.74 0.25
C CYS A 146 -0.79 -4.54 -0.95
N SER A 147 -1.93 -5.27 -1.02
CA SER A 147 -2.85 -5.21 -2.16
C SER A 147 -3.96 -4.19 -1.93
N ALA A 148 -4.27 -3.39 -2.94
CA ALA A 148 -5.32 -2.38 -2.85
C ALA A 148 -6.73 -2.95 -3.06
N CYS A 149 -6.85 -3.99 -3.90
CA CYS A 149 -8.14 -4.52 -4.30
C CYS A 149 -8.11 -6.05 -4.34
N PHE A 150 -9.24 -6.63 -3.94
CA PHE A 150 -9.47 -8.07 -3.96
C PHE A 150 -10.75 -8.38 -4.71
N ILE A 151 -10.72 -9.41 -5.54
CA ILE A 151 -11.90 -9.92 -6.22
C ILE A 151 -12.33 -11.20 -5.50
N ASN A 152 -13.56 -11.18 -5.00
CA ASN A 152 -14.14 -12.26 -4.24
C ASN A 152 -15.26 -12.94 -5.03
N SER A 153 -15.54 -14.20 -4.68
CA SER A 153 -16.70 -14.94 -5.15
C SER A 153 -17.51 -15.44 -3.94
N VAL A 154 -18.77 -15.76 -4.17
CA VAL A 154 -19.68 -16.28 -3.16
C VAL A 154 -20.51 -17.41 -3.76
N ASP A 155 -20.75 -18.45 -2.98
CA ASP A 155 -21.67 -19.51 -3.33
C ASP A 155 -23.06 -19.20 -2.76
N ASP A 156 -24.10 -19.77 -3.37
CA ASP A 156 -25.48 -19.59 -2.95
C ASP A 156 -25.81 -20.36 -1.67
N SER A 157 -25.09 -20.01 -0.59
CA SER A 157 -25.30 -20.53 0.75
C SER A 157 -25.09 -19.42 1.79
N MET A 158 -25.86 -19.46 2.88
CA MET A 158 -25.76 -18.46 3.95
C MET A 158 -24.34 -18.45 4.57
N SER A 159 -23.68 -19.60 4.69
CA SER A 159 -22.31 -19.67 5.20
C SER A 159 -21.32 -18.92 4.32
N SER A 160 -21.42 -19.07 2.97
CA SER A 160 -20.56 -18.38 2.03
C SER A 160 -20.85 -16.88 2.01
N ILE A 161 -22.12 -16.47 2.07
CA ILE A 161 -22.54 -15.06 2.11
C ILE A 161 -22.02 -14.35 3.36
N LEU A 162 -22.15 -14.96 4.53
CA LEU A 162 -21.63 -14.41 5.78
C LEU A 162 -20.08 -14.44 5.82
N GLY A 163 -19.48 -15.46 5.21
CA GLY A 163 -18.04 -15.55 5.02
C GLY A 163 -17.50 -14.39 4.18
N LEU A 164 -18.20 -14.02 3.10
CA LEU A 164 -17.86 -12.87 2.27
C LEU A 164 -17.93 -11.58 3.07
N ALA A 165 -19.00 -11.34 3.85
CA ALA A 165 -19.15 -10.15 4.69
C ALA A 165 -17.98 -9.99 5.69
N LYS A 166 -17.57 -11.10 6.33
CA LYS A 166 -16.39 -11.11 7.22
C LYS A 166 -15.11 -10.77 6.46
N THR A 167 -14.91 -11.34 5.28
CA THR A 167 -13.72 -11.10 4.45
C THR A 167 -13.65 -9.62 4.05
N GLU A 168 -14.74 -9.05 3.56
CA GLU A 168 -14.80 -7.64 3.16
C GLU A 168 -14.50 -6.70 4.34
N GLY A 169 -15.10 -6.92 5.51
CA GLY A 169 -14.81 -6.13 6.70
C GLY A 169 -13.34 -6.18 7.13
N MET A 170 -12.67 -7.33 6.98
CA MET A 170 -11.22 -7.45 7.25
C MET A 170 -10.38 -6.72 6.19
N LEU A 171 -10.76 -6.76 4.92
CA LEU A 171 -10.05 -6.05 3.85
C LEU A 171 -10.17 -4.52 4.03
N PHE A 172 -11.34 -4.02 4.36
CA PHE A 172 -11.54 -2.59 4.64
C PHE A 172 -10.72 -2.11 5.83
N LYS A 173 -10.60 -2.93 6.90
CA LYS A 173 -9.75 -2.61 8.05
C LYS A 173 -8.30 -2.29 7.67
N TYR A 174 -7.76 -2.95 6.64
CA TYR A 174 -6.39 -2.74 6.16
C TYR A 174 -6.28 -1.75 4.99
N GLY A 175 -7.35 -1.02 4.69
CA GLY A 175 -7.36 0.01 3.67
C GLY A 175 -7.46 -0.52 2.24
N SER A 176 -7.94 -1.76 2.06
CA SER A 176 -8.14 -2.37 0.74
C SER A 176 -9.58 -2.26 0.29
N GLY A 177 -9.78 -2.19 -1.04
CA GLY A 177 -11.09 -2.31 -1.66
C GLY A 177 -11.44 -3.77 -1.98
N THR A 178 -12.71 -4.04 -2.19
CA THR A 178 -13.22 -5.36 -2.60
C THR A 178 -14.20 -5.24 -3.74
N GLY A 179 -14.18 -6.24 -4.63
CA GLY A 179 -15.19 -6.45 -5.66
C GLY A 179 -15.70 -7.87 -5.57
N SER A 180 -17.02 -8.05 -5.55
CA SER A 180 -17.64 -9.36 -5.36
C SER A 180 -18.57 -9.71 -6.51
N ASN A 181 -18.41 -10.92 -7.06
CA ASN A 181 -19.34 -11.46 -8.04
C ASN A 181 -20.50 -12.17 -7.33
N LEU A 182 -21.70 -11.58 -7.41
CA LEU A 182 -22.91 -12.11 -6.78
C LEU A 182 -23.83 -12.87 -7.75
N SER A 183 -23.36 -13.14 -8.97
CA SER A 183 -24.18 -13.80 -10.02
C SER A 183 -24.55 -15.25 -9.68
N SER A 184 -23.84 -15.87 -8.74
CA SER A 184 -24.13 -17.23 -8.24
C SER A 184 -25.35 -17.27 -7.31
N LEU A 185 -25.74 -16.13 -6.71
CA LEU A 185 -26.86 -16.07 -5.78
C LEU A 185 -28.18 -16.18 -6.52
N ARG A 186 -29.09 -17.00 -5.99
CA ARG A 186 -30.43 -17.19 -6.53
C ARG A 186 -31.24 -15.91 -6.58
N SER A 187 -32.08 -15.82 -7.58
CA SER A 187 -32.98 -14.69 -7.79
C SER A 187 -34.03 -14.56 -6.69
N SER A 188 -34.46 -13.33 -6.40
CA SER A 188 -35.61 -13.07 -5.51
C SER A 188 -36.96 -13.64 -6.02
N ARG A 189 -36.98 -14.17 -7.24
CA ARG A 189 -38.19 -14.85 -7.83
C ARG A 189 -38.19 -16.37 -7.61
N GLU A 190 -37.09 -16.92 -7.03
CA GLU A 190 -36.98 -18.35 -6.77
C GLU A 190 -37.60 -18.71 -5.43
N ASN A 191 -38.25 -19.86 -5.40
CA ASN A 191 -38.85 -20.40 -4.17
C ASN A 191 -37.82 -21.12 -3.32
N LEU A 192 -37.97 -21.00 -2.01
CA LEU A 192 -37.18 -21.74 -1.03
C LEU A 192 -37.80 -23.10 -0.77
N ASN A 193 -36.96 -24.12 -0.54
CA ASN A 193 -37.40 -25.50 -0.24
C ASN A 193 -38.31 -25.60 1.00
N GLY A 194 -38.21 -24.67 1.94
CA GLY A 194 -39.05 -24.60 3.14
C GLY A 194 -40.27 -23.69 3.01
N GLY A 195 -40.58 -23.19 1.82
CA GLY A 195 -41.64 -22.21 1.56
C GLY A 195 -41.14 -20.76 1.61
N GLY A 196 -41.83 -19.86 0.91
CA GLY A 196 -41.44 -18.48 0.71
C GLY A 196 -40.50 -18.29 -0.48
N THR A 197 -40.10 -17.03 -0.71
CA THR A 197 -39.20 -16.62 -1.81
C THR A 197 -37.84 -16.21 -1.29
N ALA A 198 -36.80 -16.34 -2.14
CA ALA A 198 -35.44 -15.92 -1.82
C ALA A 198 -35.34 -14.38 -1.69
N SER A 199 -34.39 -13.91 -0.90
CA SER A 199 -34.13 -12.47 -0.75
C SER A 199 -33.50 -11.84 -1.99
N GLY A 200 -32.78 -12.64 -2.77
CA GLY A 200 -32.06 -12.21 -3.98
C GLY A 200 -30.76 -11.45 -3.69
N PRO A 201 -29.88 -11.29 -4.71
CA PRO A 201 -28.56 -10.69 -4.54
C PRO A 201 -28.61 -9.24 -4.05
N VAL A 202 -29.61 -8.44 -4.45
CA VAL A 202 -29.73 -7.02 -4.07
C VAL A 202 -29.90 -6.84 -2.56
N SER A 203 -30.60 -7.75 -1.87
CA SER A 203 -30.75 -7.71 -0.43
C SER A 203 -29.40 -7.91 0.28
N PHE A 204 -28.56 -8.81 -0.21
CA PHE A 204 -27.22 -9.04 0.34
C PHE A 204 -26.26 -7.90 0.02
N MET A 205 -26.37 -7.26 -1.17
CA MET A 205 -25.60 -6.06 -1.52
C MET A 205 -25.78 -4.94 -0.49
N ARG A 206 -27.00 -4.72 0.00
CA ARG A 206 -27.27 -3.72 1.06
C ARG A 206 -26.52 -4.05 2.36
N GLY A 207 -26.42 -5.32 2.70
CA GLY A 207 -25.64 -5.78 3.85
C GLY A 207 -24.14 -5.51 3.67
N PHE A 208 -23.58 -5.85 2.52
CA PHE A 208 -22.18 -5.61 2.19
C PHE A 208 -21.85 -4.12 2.16
N ASP A 209 -22.72 -3.28 1.56
CA ASP A 209 -22.57 -1.83 1.54
C ASP A 209 -22.54 -1.23 2.97
N ALA A 210 -23.37 -1.74 3.87
CA ALA A 210 -23.38 -1.31 5.27
C ALA A 210 -22.09 -1.68 6.05
N PHE A 211 -21.33 -2.70 5.61
CA PHE A 211 -20.02 -3.02 6.19
C PHE A 211 -18.90 -2.15 5.61
N ALA A 212 -19.11 -1.53 4.44
CA ALA A 212 -18.14 -0.65 3.79
C ALA A 212 -18.19 0.79 4.30
N GLY A 213 -19.33 1.24 4.83
CA GLY A 213 -19.57 2.57 5.43
C GLY A 213 -19.40 2.55 6.92
#